data_d905b370f5493fe6295dc8de43ed66dc
#
_entry.id   d905b370f5493fe6295dc8de43ed66dc
#
_cell.length_a   1.000
_cell.length_b   1.000
_cell.length_c   1.000
_cell.angle_alpha   90.00
_cell.angle_beta   90.00
_cell.angle_gamma   90.00
#
_symmetry.space_group_name_H-M   'P 1'
#
loop_
_entity.id
_entity.type
_entity.pdbx_description
1 polymer ?
#
loop_
_entity_poly.entity_id
_entity_poly.type
_entity_poly.pdbx_seq_one_letter_code
_entity_poly.pdbx_strand_id
1 'polypeptide(L)'
;MWILGQLITRQSLRLKSWEGERINVKRERKKKRIQMKQRKGIDELIILIRGGGELASGVAHRLHRSHFKICMTEISHPLAVRREVAFSEAIYEDEKEVEGVWAKLISKSEDIESLWRKGNIPILVDPDAKKTRKFLKPDVLVDAIIAKKNLGTQISDAPLVIGLGPGFTAGEDVHIVVETNRGNGLGRMILNGTAEPDTGIPGEIGGYTIDRVLRTMKKGIFHPQKSIGDRVHEGAVVAVADDFPVIAKISGIVRGLLREGVEVKKGMKVGDIDPRGKKQSCFTISDKSRAIGGGVLEAILYTFNG
;
A
#
# COMPACT_ATOMS: atom_id res chain seq x y z
N MET A 1 -32.04 -49.63 37.82
CA MET A 1 -32.05 -48.25 38.41
C MET A 1 -30.72 -47.48 38.36
N TRP A 2 -29.59 -48.12 38.12
CA TRP A 2 -28.25 -47.43 38.08
C TRP A 2 -27.91 -46.73 36.78
N ILE A 3 -28.46 -47.13 35.67
CA ILE A 3 -28.13 -46.57 34.34
C ILE A 3 -28.83 -45.22 34.08
N LEU A 4 -30.03 -44.99 34.63
CA LEU A 4 -30.73 -43.70 34.47
C LEU A 4 -30.08 -42.56 35.27
N GLY A 5 -29.46 -42.84 36.43
CA GLY A 5 -28.76 -41.80 37.23
C GLY A 5 -27.50 -41.22 36.58
N GLN A 6 -26.75 -42.03 35.81
CA GLN A 6 -25.54 -41.57 35.11
C GLN A 6 -25.85 -40.76 33.85
N LEU A 7 -26.98 -40.99 33.19
CA LEU A 7 -27.42 -40.20 32.03
C LEU A 7 -27.88 -38.80 32.44
N ILE A 8 -28.58 -38.67 33.56
CA ILE A 8 -29.04 -37.36 34.07
C ILE A 8 -27.86 -36.51 34.54
N THR A 9 -26.85 -37.08 35.20
CA THR A 9 -25.64 -36.35 35.61
C THR A 9 -24.78 -35.90 34.45
N ARG A 10 -24.63 -36.68 33.37
CA ARG A 10 -23.90 -36.27 32.15
C ARG A 10 -24.64 -35.20 31.37
N GLN A 11 -25.96 -35.22 31.31
CA GLN A 11 -26.74 -34.15 30.67
C GLN A 11 -26.69 -32.84 31.46
N SER A 12 -26.76 -32.93 32.82
CA SER A 12 -26.67 -31.72 33.65
C SER A 12 -25.28 -31.07 33.62
N LEU A 13 -24.20 -31.85 33.50
CA LEU A 13 -22.83 -31.35 33.32
C LEU A 13 -22.63 -30.71 31.94
N ARG A 14 -23.19 -31.28 30.86
CA ARG A 14 -23.18 -30.66 29.53
C ARG A 14 -23.98 -29.36 29.48
N LEU A 15 -25.13 -29.28 30.11
CA LEU A 15 -25.94 -28.06 30.19
C LEU A 15 -25.21 -26.95 30.96
N LYS A 16 -24.54 -27.28 32.07
CA LYS A 16 -23.73 -26.30 32.83
C LYS A 16 -22.50 -25.80 32.04
N SER A 17 -21.84 -26.64 31.25
CA SER A 17 -20.74 -26.22 30.39
C SER A 17 -21.23 -25.31 29.26
N TRP A 18 -22.37 -25.62 28.66
CA TRP A 18 -23.02 -24.79 27.62
C TRP A 18 -23.50 -23.44 28.14
N GLU A 19 -24.03 -23.38 29.36
CA GLU A 19 -24.39 -22.12 30.02
C GLU A 19 -23.15 -21.28 30.37
N GLY A 20 -22.06 -21.90 30.83
CA GLY A 20 -20.79 -21.26 31.09
C GLY A 20 -20.18 -20.63 29.82
N GLU A 21 -20.18 -21.35 28.70
CA GLU A 21 -19.75 -20.86 27.41
C GLU A 21 -20.62 -19.70 26.89
N ARG A 22 -21.95 -19.82 27.00
CA ARG A 22 -22.89 -18.75 26.65
C ARG A 22 -22.70 -17.48 27.50
N ILE A 23 -22.41 -17.62 28.77
CA ILE A 23 -22.13 -16.49 29.68
C ILE A 23 -20.81 -15.87 29.34
N ASN A 24 -19.78 -16.64 29.00
CA ASN A 24 -18.48 -16.13 28.56
C ASN A 24 -18.58 -15.38 27.22
N VAL A 25 -19.27 -15.95 26.23
CA VAL A 25 -19.52 -15.28 24.93
C VAL A 25 -20.33 -13.98 25.12
N LYS A 26 -21.32 -13.97 26.02
CA LYS A 26 -22.07 -12.74 26.35
C LYS A 26 -21.21 -11.70 27.07
N ARG A 27 -20.30 -12.12 27.99
CA ARG A 27 -19.35 -11.23 28.66
C ARG A 27 -18.31 -10.68 27.70
N GLU A 28 -17.78 -11.49 26.82
CA GLU A 28 -16.86 -11.07 25.75
C GLU A 28 -17.54 -10.08 24.78
N ARG A 29 -18.77 -10.38 24.35
CA ARG A 29 -19.58 -9.47 23.53
C ARG A 29 -19.90 -8.18 24.26
N LYS A 30 -20.18 -8.23 25.56
CA LYS A 30 -20.44 -7.03 26.39
C LYS A 30 -19.17 -6.21 26.63
N LYS A 31 -17.99 -6.84 26.84
CA LYS A 31 -16.69 -6.18 26.89
C LYS A 31 -16.34 -5.53 25.54
N LYS A 32 -16.50 -6.25 24.42
CA LYS A 32 -16.36 -5.66 23.08
C LYS A 32 -17.33 -4.50 22.86
N ARG A 33 -18.59 -4.63 23.28
CA ARG A 33 -19.60 -3.55 23.14
C ARG A 33 -19.34 -2.33 24.03
N ILE A 34 -18.69 -2.50 25.20
CA ILE A 34 -18.26 -1.40 26.08
C ILE A 34 -17.02 -0.70 25.50
N GLN A 35 -16.06 -1.43 24.93
CA GLN A 35 -14.97 -0.88 24.15
C GLN A 35 -15.45 -0.18 22.86
N MET A 36 -16.54 -0.67 22.25
CA MET A 36 -17.18 -0.03 21.09
C MET A 36 -17.88 1.32 21.41
N LYS A 37 -18.24 1.60 22.66
CA LYS A 37 -18.87 2.88 23.06
C LYS A 37 -17.89 4.06 23.12
N GLN A 38 -16.58 3.83 22.95
CA GLN A 38 -15.54 4.87 22.82
C GLN A 38 -14.86 4.86 21.44
N ARG A 39 -15.50 4.29 20.43
CA ARG A 39 -14.93 4.30 19.06
C ARG A 39 -15.05 5.71 18.48
N LYS A 40 -13.92 6.24 18.02
CA LYS A 40 -13.86 7.40 17.12
C LYS A 40 -14.80 7.17 15.93
N GLY A 41 -15.42 8.21 15.43
CA GLY A 41 -16.10 8.15 14.14
C GLY A 41 -15.13 7.72 13.03
N ILE A 42 -15.63 7.11 11.98
CA ILE A 42 -14.80 6.67 10.84
C ILE A 42 -14.03 7.85 10.25
N ASP A 43 -14.63 9.02 10.20
CA ASP A 43 -14.07 10.29 9.75
C ASP A 43 -13.00 10.88 10.69
N GLU A 44 -12.91 10.39 11.92
CA GLU A 44 -11.89 10.77 12.88
C GLU A 44 -10.65 9.89 12.86
N LEU A 45 -10.69 8.75 12.11
CA LEU A 45 -9.58 7.81 12.04
C LEU A 45 -8.36 8.45 11.38
N ILE A 46 -7.21 8.29 12.03
CA ILE A 46 -5.91 8.72 11.53
C ILE A 46 -5.21 7.54 10.87
N ILE A 47 -4.87 7.69 9.61
CA ILE A 47 -4.23 6.64 8.81
C ILE A 47 -2.82 7.07 8.44
N LEU A 48 -1.84 6.28 8.85
CA LEU A 48 -0.44 6.44 8.46
C LEU A 48 -0.09 5.45 7.37
N ILE A 49 0.40 5.94 6.23
CA ILE A 49 0.83 5.11 5.10
C ILE A 49 2.35 5.18 4.98
N ARG A 50 3.04 4.05 5.08
CA ARG A 50 4.47 3.92 4.80
C ARG A 50 4.68 3.70 3.32
N GLY A 51 5.43 4.59 2.67
CA GLY A 51 5.66 4.63 1.23
C GLY A 51 4.76 5.63 0.52
N GLY A 52 5.27 6.20 -0.58
CA GLY A 52 4.60 7.19 -1.42
C GLY A 52 4.58 6.82 -2.91
N GLY A 53 4.98 5.59 -3.28
CA GLY A 53 4.97 5.11 -4.66
C GLY A 53 3.55 4.94 -5.24
N GLU A 54 3.45 4.48 -6.50
CA GLU A 54 2.16 4.36 -7.24
C GLU A 54 1.06 3.66 -6.45
N LEU A 55 1.36 2.52 -5.80
CA LEU A 55 0.34 1.76 -5.07
C LEU A 55 -0.08 2.47 -3.79
N ALA A 56 0.88 3.00 -3.04
CA ALA A 56 0.63 3.81 -1.85
C ALA A 56 -0.23 5.05 -2.19
N SER A 57 0.07 5.70 -3.31
CA SER A 57 -0.68 6.88 -3.79
C SER A 57 -2.11 6.52 -4.18
N GLY A 58 -2.32 5.36 -4.82
CA GLY A 58 -3.68 4.89 -5.12
C GLY A 58 -4.51 4.59 -3.87
N VAL A 59 -3.87 4.04 -2.83
CA VAL A 59 -4.48 3.84 -1.50
C VAL A 59 -4.79 5.20 -0.87
N ALA A 60 -3.81 6.10 -0.79
CA ALA A 60 -3.96 7.42 -0.19
C ALA A 60 -5.07 8.23 -0.89
N HIS A 61 -5.08 8.24 -2.22
CA HIS A 61 -6.12 8.89 -3.01
C HIS A 61 -7.52 8.35 -2.69
N ARG A 62 -7.68 7.01 -2.66
CA ARG A 62 -8.96 6.35 -2.32
C ARG A 62 -9.45 6.76 -0.93
N LEU A 63 -8.59 6.68 0.07
CA LEU A 63 -8.92 7.00 1.44
C LEU A 63 -9.19 8.49 1.65
N HIS A 64 -8.42 9.36 0.99
CA HIS A 64 -8.66 10.82 0.99
C HIS A 64 -10.05 11.17 0.44
N ARG A 65 -10.42 10.55 -0.70
CA ARG A 65 -11.76 10.72 -1.31
C ARG A 65 -12.87 10.12 -0.46
N SER A 66 -12.53 9.30 0.53
CA SER A 66 -13.44 8.76 1.53
C SER A 66 -13.37 9.53 2.86
N HIS A 67 -12.76 10.73 2.85
CA HIS A 67 -12.68 11.70 3.95
C HIS A 67 -11.87 11.26 5.18
N PHE A 68 -10.97 10.28 5.04
CA PHE A 68 -10.05 9.92 6.12
C PHE A 68 -8.91 10.94 6.28
N LYS A 69 -8.41 11.09 7.52
CA LYS A 69 -7.20 11.84 7.85
C LYS A 69 -5.97 11.00 7.54
N ILE A 70 -5.22 11.35 6.50
CA ILE A 70 -4.09 10.58 6.00
C ILE A 70 -2.79 11.35 6.21
N CYS A 71 -1.75 10.64 6.65
CA CYS A 71 -0.37 11.10 6.61
C CYS A 71 0.48 10.02 5.91
N MET A 72 1.45 10.45 5.11
CA MET A 72 2.37 9.54 4.43
C MET A 72 3.80 9.73 4.93
N THR A 73 4.60 8.67 4.86
CA THR A 73 6.04 8.75 5.10
C THR A 73 6.81 8.10 3.96
N GLU A 74 7.97 8.64 3.65
CA GLU A 74 8.80 8.14 2.56
C GLU A 74 10.30 8.30 2.90
N ILE A 75 11.16 7.69 2.11
CA ILE A 75 12.60 7.89 2.15
C ILE A 75 12.98 9.23 1.53
N SER A 76 14.19 9.72 1.81
CA SER A 76 14.68 11.00 1.26
C SER A 76 14.94 10.98 -0.25
N HIS A 77 15.13 9.79 -0.84
CA HIS A 77 15.36 9.60 -2.27
C HIS A 77 14.45 8.50 -2.82
N PRO A 78 13.16 8.79 -3.03
CA PRO A 78 12.21 7.86 -3.59
C PRO A 78 12.59 7.36 -4.99
N LEU A 79 12.29 6.09 -5.25
CA LEU A 79 12.61 5.42 -6.51
C LEU A 79 11.35 5.05 -7.32
N ALA A 80 10.34 5.90 -7.27
CA ALA A 80 9.10 5.68 -8.01
C ALA A 80 9.35 5.75 -9.52
N VAL A 81 9.01 4.70 -10.24
CA VAL A 81 9.07 4.67 -11.71
C VAL A 81 7.85 5.39 -12.30
N ARG A 82 6.67 5.15 -11.73
CA ARG A 82 5.42 5.82 -12.15
C ARG A 82 5.23 7.17 -11.45
N ARG A 83 6.20 8.07 -11.65
CA ARG A 83 6.31 9.36 -10.93
C ARG A 83 5.07 10.24 -11.06
N GLU A 84 4.44 10.26 -12.25
CA GLU A 84 3.27 11.11 -12.51
C GLU A 84 2.04 10.77 -11.66
N VAL A 85 2.02 9.59 -11.05
CA VAL A 85 0.94 9.13 -10.16
C VAL A 85 1.48 8.67 -8.80
N ALA A 86 2.58 9.25 -8.35
CA ALA A 86 3.23 8.90 -7.10
C ALA A 86 3.41 10.14 -6.21
N PHE A 87 2.79 10.13 -5.04
CA PHE A 87 2.92 11.22 -4.06
C PHE A 87 4.34 11.35 -3.49
N SER A 88 5.18 10.31 -3.64
CA SER A 88 6.60 10.39 -3.30
C SER A 88 7.35 11.50 -4.06
N GLU A 89 6.84 11.97 -5.22
CA GLU A 89 7.44 13.08 -5.93
C GLU A 89 7.40 14.41 -5.14
N ALA A 90 6.47 14.54 -4.18
CA ALA A 90 6.46 15.69 -3.28
C ALA A 90 7.75 15.80 -2.43
N ILE A 91 8.51 14.70 -2.24
CA ILE A 91 9.83 14.76 -1.57
C ILE A 91 10.84 15.57 -2.36
N TYR A 92 10.69 15.63 -3.69
CA TYR A 92 11.59 16.39 -4.58
C TYR A 92 11.03 17.75 -5.01
N GLU A 93 9.69 17.88 -5.05
CA GLU A 93 8.98 19.00 -5.66
C GLU A 93 8.16 19.81 -4.63
N ASP A 94 8.31 19.50 -3.32
CA ASP A 94 7.57 20.04 -2.18
C ASP A 94 6.08 19.67 -2.20
N GLU A 95 5.49 19.46 -3.36
CA GLU A 95 4.10 19.02 -3.52
C GLU A 95 3.91 18.16 -4.78
N LYS A 96 2.89 17.32 -4.78
CA LYS A 96 2.48 16.52 -5.94
C LYS A 96 0.97 16.37 -5.98
N GLU A 97 0.42 16.65 -7.16
CA GLU A 97 -0.98 16.36 -7.45
C GLU A 97 -1.14 15.01 -8.16
N VAL A 98 -2.15 14.24 -7.73
CA VAL A 98 -2.59 13.04 -8.43
C VAL A 98 -4.13 13.05 -8.48
N GLU A 99 -4.70 13.20 -9.66
CA GLU A 99 -6.15 13.21 -9.91
C GLU A 99 -6.95 14.11 -8.93
N GLY A 100 -6.50 15.36 -8.76
CA GLY A 100 -7.17 16.36 -7.93
C GLY A 100 -6.90 16.25 -6.43
N VAL A 101 -6.04 15.33 -6.00
CA VAL A 101 -5.60 15.21 -4.61
C VAL A 101 -4.15 15.64 -4.49
N TRP A 102 -3.86 16.51 -3.53
CA TRP A 102 -2.53 17.04 -3.31
C TRP A 102 -1.86 16.39 -2.10
N ALA A 103 -0.61 15.94 -2.28
CA ALA A 103 0.30 15.64 -1.19
C ALA A 103 1.34 16.76 -1.07
N LYS A 104 1.67 17.17 0.17
CA LYS A 104 2.62 18.24 0.43
C LYS A 104 3.67 17.80 1.44
N LEU A 105 4.94 18.07 1.10
CA LEU A 105 6.07 17.80 1.98
C LEU A 105 6.01 18.73 3.18
N ILE A 106 6.22 18.16 4.35
CA ILE A 106 6.43 18.91 5.60
C ILE A 106 7.65 18.39 6.33
N SER A 107 8.33 19.28 7.05
CA SER A 107 9.50 18.94 7.86
C SER A 107 9.14 18.66 9.32
N LYS A 108 7.99 19.13 9.79
CA LYS A 108 7.55 19.04 11.19
C LYS A 108 6.19 18.36 11.29
N SER A 109 6.06 17.44 12.23
CA SER A 109 4.80 16.72 12.43
C SER A 109 3.68 17.63 12.95
N GLU A 110 4.00 18.77 13.54
CA GLU A 110 3.06 19.76 14.03
C GLU A 110 2.23 20.42 12.92
N ASP A 111 2.75 20.40 11.67
CA ASP A 111 2.09 20.99 10.51
C ASP A 111 1.01 20.08 9.91
N ILE A 112 0.95 18.80 10.31
CA ILE A 112 0.03 17.79 9.78
C ILE A 112 -1.42 18.27 9.84
N GLU A 113 -1.86 18.76 11.00
CA GLU A 113 -3.25 19.15 11.20
C GLU A 113 -3.66 20.37 10.35
N SER A 114 -2.71 21.28 10.14
CA SER A 114 -2.91 22.45 9.26
C SER A 114 -3.17 22.00 7.80
N LEU A 115 -2.44 20.99 7.32
CA LEU A 115 -2.64 20.44 5.96
C LEU A 115 -3.96 19.69 5.83
N TRP A 116 -4.35 18.91 6.82
CA TRP A 116 -5.67 18.25 6.81
C TRP A 116 -6.82 19.23 6.71
N ARG A 117 -6.77 20.35 7.46
CA ARG A 117 -7.77 21.41 7.36
C ARG A 117 -7.84 22.08 5.98
N LYS A 118 -6.74 22.04 5.21
CA LYS A 118 -6.67 22.52 3.82
C LYS A 118 -7.05 21.46 2.80
N GLY A 119 -7.41 20.24 3.21
CA GLY A 119 -7.74 19.14 2.33
C GLY A 119 -6.53 18.51 1.63
N ASN A 120 -5.32 18.65 2.16
CA ASN A 120 -4.10 18.09 1.60
C ASN A 120 -3.61 16.89 2.41
N ILE A 121 -2.84 16.01 1.78
CA ILE A 121 -2.16 14.88 2.41
C ILE A 121 -0.75 15.32 2.83
N PRO A 122 -0.41 15.39 4.13
CA PRO A 122 0.97 15.60 4.54
C PRO A 122 1.83 14.37 4.23
N ILE A 123 3.06 14.61 3.71
CA ILE A 123 4.09 13.59 3.53
C ILE A 123 5.38 14.05 4.20
N LEU A 124 6.06 13.14 4.91
CA LEU A 124 7.29 13.40 5.65
C LEU A 124 8.42 12.43 5.23
N VAL A 125 9.65 12.91 5.34
CA VAL A 125 10.83 12.03 5.26
C VAL A 125 11.01 11.34 6.62
N ASP A 126 10.50 10.11 6.72
CA ASP A 126 10.61 9.24 7.91
C ASP A 126 10.56 7.77 7.45
N PRO A 127 11.69 7.20 6.99
CA PRO A 127 11.76 5.91 6.28
C PRO A 127 11.13 4.74 7.03
N ASP A 128 11.28 4.69 8.35
CA ASP A 128 10.71 3.65 9.20
C ASP A 128 9.41 4.07 9.89
N ALA A 129 8.91 5.25 9.59
CA ALA A 129 7.70 5.87 10.12
C ALA A 129 7.68 6.01 11.66
N LYS A 130 8.80 5.83 12.34
CA LYS A 130 8.85 5.79 13.81
C LYS A 130 8.52 7.12 14.45
N LYS A 131 9.08 8.21 13.93
CA LYS A 131 8.86 9.56 14.46
C LYS A 131 7.41 9.97 14.25
N THR A 132 6.91 9.82 13.03
CA THR A 132 5.55 10.17 12.65
C THR A 132 4.53 9.32 13.41
N ARG A 133 4.75 8.00 13.53
CA ARG A 133 3.90 7.09 14.30
C ARG A 133 3.83 7.47 15.79
N LYS A 134 4.98 7.79 16.40
CA LYS A 134 5.04 8.21 17.81
C LYS A 134 4.25 9.49 18.06
N PHE A 135 4.30 10.44 17.13
CA PHE A 135 3.58 11.70 17.19
C PHE A 135 2.07 11.51 16.97
N LEU A 136 1.69 10.88 15.86
CA LEU A 136 0.30 10.75 15.42
C LEU A 136 -0.50 9.75 16.24
N LYS A 137 0.13 8.66 16.72
CA LYS A 137 -0.55 7.50 17.31
C LYS A 137 -1.71 7.05 16.40
N PRO A 138 -1.41 6.61 15.15
CA PRO A 138 -2.43 6.35 14.14
C PRO A 138 -3.37 5.22 14.58
N ASP A 139 -4.60 5.28 14.14
CA ASP A 139 -5.58 4.19 14.31
C ASP A 139 -5.32 3.06 13.31
N VAL A 140 -4.79 3.41 12.14
CA VAL A 140 -4.43 2.48 11.07
C VAL A 140 -3.03 2.78 10.56
N LEU A 141 -2.20 1.74 10.41
CA LEU A 141 -0.95 1.79 9.67
C LEU A 141 -1.06 0.91 8.43
N VAL A 142 -0.73 1.47 7.26
CA VAL A 142 -0.65 0.73 6.00
C VAL A 142 0.79 0.68 5.53
N ASP A 143 1.41 -0.50 5.49
CA ASP A 143 2.71 -0.67 4.86
C ASP A 143 2.52 -0.88 3.35
N ALA A 144 2.84 0.16 2.59
CA ALA A 144 2.71 0.24 1.14
C ALA A 144 4.06 0.41 0.42
N ILE A 145 5.18 0.04 1.08
CA ILE A 145 6.54 0.14 0.51
C ILE A 145 6.71 -0.82 -0.68
N ILE A 146 6.02 -1.98 -0.65
CA ILE A 146 6.11 -3.04 -1.68
C ILE A 146 7.53 -3.61 -1.82
N ALA A 147 8.22 -3.76 -0.71
CA ALA A 147 9.59 -4.30 -0.69
C ALA A 147 9.65 -5.83 -0.89
N LYS A 148 8.50 -6.52 -0.97
CA LYS A 148 8.36 -7.98 -1.09
C LYS A 148 8.95 -8.75 0.09
N LYS A 149 9.24 -8.05 1.17
CA LYS A 149 9.65 -8.53 2.48
C LYS A 149 9.26 -7.50 3.52
N ASN A 150 9.00 -7.92 4.73
CA ASN A 150 8.76 -7.01 5.85
C ASN A 150 10.04 -6.23 6.19
N LEU A 151 9.95 -4.90 6.20
CA LEU A 151 11.02 -3.99 6.59
C LEU A 151 10.80 -3.41 8.00
N GLY A 152 10.35 -4.24 8.92
CA GLY A 152 10.22 -3.91 10.34
C GLY A 152 8.85 -3.37 10.76
N THR A 153 7.81 -3.55 9.96
CA THR A 153 6.42 -3.33 10.38
C THR A 153 5.97 -4.44 11.31
N GLN A 154 5.34 -4.08 12.41
CA GLN A 154 4.85 -5.00 13.43
C GLN A 154 3.35 -4.84 13.63
N ILE A 155 2.68 -5.93 13.96
CA ILE A 155 1.24 -5.95 14.24
C ILE A 155 0.85 -4.99 15.39
N SER A 156 1.80 -4.67 16.28
CA SER A 156 1.62 -3.74 17.40
C SER A 156 1.78 -2.25 17.03
N ASP A 157 2.09 -1.93 15.78
CA ASP A 157 2.40 -0.56 15.37
C ASP A 157 1.18 0.38 15.32
N ALA A 158 -0.04 -0.19 15.22
CA ALA A 158 -1.31 0.51 15.31
C ALA A 158 -2.44 -0.47 15.73
N PRO A 159 -3.62 0.03 16.15
CA PRO A 159 -4.81 -0.80 16.37
C PRO A 159 -5.21 -1.66 15.17
N LEU A 160 -4.98 -1.16 13.95
CA LEU A 160 -5.06 -1.92 12.70
C LEU A 160 -3.79 -1.72 11.88
N VAL A 161 -3.08 -2.79 11.56
CA VAL A 161 -1.91 -2.79 10.67
C VAL A 161 -2.25 -3.59 9.43
N ILE A 162 -2.05 -2.99 8.26
CA ILE A 162 -2.34 -3.59 6.94
C ILE A 162 -1.04 -3.65 6.13
N GLY A 163 -0.68 -4.83 5.63
CA GLY A 163 0.46 -5.03 4.72
C GLY A 163 -0.01 -5.19 3.27
N LEU A 164 0.67 -4.57 2.32
CA LEU A 164 0.34 -4.72 0.90
C LEU A 164 1.26 -5.74 0.23
N GLY A 165 0.67 -6.83 -0.27
CA GLY A 165 1.34 -7.87 -1.06
C GLY A 165 2.24 -8.81 -0.26
N PRO A 166 3.16 -9.50 -0.94
CA PRO A 166 4.01 -10.51 -0.33
C PRO A 166 5.02 -9.90 0.64
N GLY A 167 5.41 -10.71 1.62
CA GLY A 167 6.37 -10.34 2.67
C GLY A 167 5.73 -10.13 4.04
N PHE A 168 4.40 -10.24 4.13
CA PHE A 168 3.64 -10.16 5.38
C PHE A 168 2.82 -11.42 5.58
N THR A 169 2.64 -11.81 6.85
CA THR A 169 1.72 -12.85 7.29
C THR A 169 0.64 -12.22 8.15
N ALA A 170 -0.63 -12.36 7.72
CA ALA A 170 -1.77 -11.88 8.48
C ALA A 170 -1.92 -12.67 9.78
N GLY A 171 -2.10 -11.97 10.90
CA GLY A 171 -2.15 -12.53 12.26
C GLY A 171 -0.78 -12.64 12.96
N GLU A 172 0.34 -12.39 12.24
CA GLU A 172 1.70 -12.42 12.78
C GLU A 172 2.37 -11.04 12.64
N ASP A 173 2.69 -10.63 11.42
CA ASP A 173 3.36 -9.35 11.11
C ASP A 173 2.37 -8.19 11.12
N VAL A 174 1.19 -8.43 10.58
CA VAL A 174 0.12 -7.46 10.37
C VAL A 174 -1.23 -8.09 10.70
N HIS A 175 -2.26 -7.28 10.90
CA HIS A 175 -3.62 -7.80 11.12
C HIS A 175 -4.26 -8.32 9.83
N ILE A 176 -4.02 -7.63 8.72
CA ILE A 176 -4.62 -7.91 7.42
C ILE A 176 -3.56 -7.73 6.33
N VAL A 177 -3.53 -8.64 5.36
CA VAL A 177 -2.77 -8.49 4.12
C VAL A 177 -3.73 -8.18 2.98
N VAL A 178 -3.37 -7.26 2.09
CA VAL A 178 -4.12 -6.99 0.85
C VAL A 178 -3.33 -7.53 -0.34
N GLU A 179 -3.96 -8.40 -1.13
CA GLU A 179 -3.35 -9.01 -2.31
C GLU A 179 -2.99 -7.98 -3.37
N THR A 180 -1.78 -8.07 -3.89
CA THR A 180 -1.28 -7.18 -4.95
C THR A 180 -0.96 -7.87 -6.26
N ASN A 181 -1.02 -9.20 -6.34
CA ASN A 181 -0.82 -9.89 -7.61
C ASN A 181 -2.05 -9.68 -8.52
N ARG A 182 -1.79 -9.60 -9.85
CA ARG A 182 -2.88 -9.48 -10.83
C ARG A 182 -3.62 -10.81 -10.96
N GLY A 183 -4.91 -10.75 -11.09
CA GLY A 183 -5.80 -11.89 -11.16
C GLY A 183 -7.07 -11.65 -10.36
N ASN A 184 -7.86 -12.68 -10.16
CA ASN A 184 -9.13 -12.62 -9.43
C ASN A 184 -8.96 -12.25 -7.94
N GLY A 185 -7.75 -12.43 -7.40
CA GLY A 185 -7.41 -12.09 -6.01
C GLY A 185 -6.99 -10.63 -5.79
N LEU A 186 -6.75 -9.86 -6.85
CA LEU A 186 -6.22 -8.50 -6.73
C LEU A 186 -7.10 -7.60 -5.85
N GLY A 187 -6.50 -7.02 -4.82
CA GLY A 187 -7.19 -6.19 -3.84
C GLY A 187 -7.94 -6.97 -2.75
N ARG A 188 -7.92 -8.29 -2.79
CA ARG A 188 -8.58 -9.13 -1.79
C ARG A 188 -7.95 -8.95 -0.41
N MET A 189 -8.79 -8.79 0.60
CA MET A 189 -8.41 -8.79 2.01
C MET A 189 -8.14 -10.24 2.47
N ILE A 190 -6.99 -10.46 3.11
CA ILE A 190 -6.52 -11.75 3.65
C ILE A 190 -6.42 -11.61 5.16
N LEU A 191 -7.23 -12.37 5.89
CA LEU A 191 -7.29 -12.35 7.37
C LEU A 191 -6.37 -13.39 8.02
N ASN A 192 -5.88 -14.35 7.25
CA ASN A 192 -5.01 -15.43 7.72
C ASN A 192 -4.11 -15.89 6.56
N GLY A 193 -2.79 -16.00 6.81
CA GLY A 193 -1.80 -16.38 5.81
C GLY A 193 -1.21 -15.21 5.05
N THR A 194 -0.74 -15.44 3.83
CA THR A 194 0.08 -14.52 3.04
C THR A 194 -0.56 -14.20 1.69
N ALA A 195 -0.17 -13.10 1.07
CA ALA A 195 -0.42 -12.85 -0.34
C ALA A 195 0.36 -13.84 -1.22
N GLU A 196 -0.02 -13.92 -2.51
CA GLU A 196 0.70 -14.73 -3.49
C GLU A 196 2.18 -14.32 -3.55
N PRO A 197 3.10 -15.30 -3.63
CA PRO A 197 4.53 -15.02 -3.73
C PRO A 197 4.87 -14.15 -4.95
N ASP A 198 5.90 -13.31 -4.80
CA ASP A 198 6.41 -12.56 -5.94
C ASP A 198 7.05 -13.49 -6.98
N THR A 199 6.55 -13.47 -8.16
CA THR A 199 7.07 -14.28 -9.28
C THR A 199 8.29 -13.65 -9.96
N GLY A 200 8.61 -12.38 -9.63
CA GLY A 200 9.61 -11.60 -10.36
C GLY A 200 9.17 -11.21 -11.79
N ILE A 201 8.02 -11.71 -12.26
CA ILE A 201 7.48 -11.43 -13.59
C ILE A 201 6.52 -10.25 -13.51
N PRO A 202 6.75 -9.16 -14.25
CA PRO A 202 5.83 -8.04 -14.30
C PRO A 202 4.46 -8.47 -14.82
N GLY A 203 3.40 -7.93 -14.24
CA GLY A 203 2.05 -8.21 -14.73
C GLY A 203 1.88 -7.85 -16.20
N GLU A 204 1.13 -8.64 -16.94
CA GLU A 204 0.88 -8.44 -18.36
C GLU A 204 0.14 -7.14 -18.65
N ILE A 205 0.56 -6.45 -19.71
CA ILE A 205 -0.13 -5.32 -20.31
C ILE A 205 -0.05 -5.45 -21.83
N GLY A 206 -1.17 -5.62 -22.50
CA GLY A 206 -1.24 -5.68 -23.96
C GLY A 206 -0.41 -6.82 -24.56
N GLY A 207 -0.36 -7.98 -23.91
CA GLY A 207 0.40 -9.16 -24.35
C GLY A 207 1.86 -9.17 -23.91
N TYR A 208 2.37 -8.12 -23.27
CA TYR A 208 3.78 -8.01 -22.85
C TYR A 208 3.95 -8.05 -21.34
N THR A 209 4.97 -8.76 -20.88
CA THR A 209 5.35 -8.87 -19.45
C THR A 209 6.74 -8.27 -19.23
N ILE A 210 7.79 -9.03 -19.45
CA ILE A 210 9.20 -8.67 -19.16
C ILE A 210 9.69 -7.56 -20.12
N ASP A 211 9.37 -7.65 -21.41
CA ASP A 211 9.93 -6.77 -22.43
C ASP A 211 9.44 -5.33 -22.37
N ARG A 212 8.29 -5.09 -21.70
CA ARG A 212 7.81 -3.72 -21.42
C ARG A 212 8.57 -3.05 -20.29
N VAL A 213 9.41 -3.76 -19.52
CA VAL A 213 10.13 -3.19 -18.38
C VAL A 213 11.54 -2.80 -18.79
N LEU A 214 11.86 -1.53 -18.61
CA LEU A 214 13.20 -1.00 -18.83
C LEU A 214 14.08 -1.33 -17.62
N ARG A 215 15.24 -1.95 -17.88
CA ARG A 215 16.22 -2.30 -16.85
C ARG A 215 17.61 -1.86 -17.28
N THR A 216 18.40 -1.43 -16.30
CA THR A 216 19.81 -1.10 -16.51
C THR A 216 20.66 -2.34 -16.72
N MET A 217 21.62 -2.27 -17.63
CA MET A 217 22.59 -3.35 -17.87
C MET A 217 23.81 -3.29 -16.92
N LYS A 218 24.11 -2.10 -16.40
CA LYS A 218 25.23 -1.85 -15.46
C LYS A 218 24.81 -0.89 -14.36
N LYS A 219 25.62 -0.74 -13.33
CA LYS A 219 25.50 0.35 -12.36
C LYS A 219 25.89 1.66 -13.02
N GLY A 220 25.39 2.77 -12.51
CA GLY A 220 25.74 4.12 -13.00
C GLY A 220 24.74 5.16 -12.51
N ILE A 221 24.92 6.40 -12.95
CA ILE A 221 23.96 7.48 -12.72
C ILE A 221 22.95 7.48 -13.86
N PHE A 222 21.68 7.55 -13.54
CA PHE A 222 20.59 7.47 -14.50
C PHE A 222 20.30 8.83 -15.12
N HIS A 223 20.33 8.89 -16.47
CA HIS A 223 20.02 10.08 -17.26
C HIS A 223 18.93 9.74 -18.28
N PRO A 224 17.69 10.21 -18.11
CA PRO A 224 16.60 10.00 -19.06
C PRO A 224 16.85 10.77 -20.36
N GLN A 225 16.62 10.10 -21.50
CA GLN A 225 16.68 10.68 -22.86
C GLN A 225 15.26 10.91 -23.43
N LYS A 226 14.26 10.39 -22.73
CA LYS A 226 12.83 10.52 -23.03
C LYS A 226 12.07 10.94 -21.79
N SER A 227 10.90 11.49 -21.99
CA SER A 227 9.97 11.87 -20.94
C SER A 227 8.84 10.85 -20.79
N ILE A 228 8.21 10.81 -19.60
CA ILE A 228 6.97 10.06 -19.41
C ILE A 228 5.91 10.65 -20.35
N GLY A 229 5.24 9.78 -21.12
CA GLY A 229 4.29 10.18 -22.14
C GLY A 229 4.83 10.24 -23.56
N ASP A 230 6.15 10.12 -23.76
CA ASP A 230 6.75 10.04 -25.10
C ASP A 230 6.45 8.70 -25.75
N ARG A 231 6.23 8.74 -27.08
CA ARG A 231 6.15 7.54 -27.92
C ARG A 231 7.55 7.10 -28.31
N VAL A 232 7.81 5.81 -28.20
CA VAL A 232 9.08 5.18 -28.60
C VAL A 232 8.81 3.97 -29.48
N HIS A 233 9.78 3.68 -30.36
CA HIS A 233 9.82 2.46 -31.13
C HIS A 233 10.76 1.45 -30.48
N GLU A 234 10.58 0.18 -30.79
CA GLU A 234 11.55 -0.85 -30.44
C GLU A 234 12.95 -0.46 -30.92
N GLY A 235 13.97 -0.69 -30.09
CA GLY A 235 15.36 -0.28 -30.36
C GLY A 235 15.70 1.16 -29.94
N ALA A 236 14.72 2.01 -29.62
CA ALA A 236 14.99 3.38 -29.20
C ALA A 236 15.71 3.45 -27.85
N VAL A 237 16.71 4.34 -27.72
CA VAL A 237 17.33 4.68 -26.45
C VAL A 237 16.36 5.55 -25.63
N VAL A 238 15.99 5.07 -24.44
CA VAL A 238 15.06 5.77 -23.53
C VAL A 238 15.80 6.52 -22.43
N ALA A 239 16.94 6.01 -22.01
CA ALA A 239 17.79 6.59 -20.99
C ALA A 239 19.23 6.06 -21.15
N VAL A 240 20.16 6.60 -20.38
CA VAL A 240 21.50 6.01 -20.18
C VAL A 240 21.78 5.85 -18.68
N ALA A 241 22.60 4.86 -18.34
CA ALA A 241 23.21 4.71 -17.02
C ALA A 241 24.71 4.93 -17.21
N ASP A 242 25.24 6.10 -16.87
CA ASP A 242 26.50 6.64 -17.39
C ASP A 242 26.52 6.52 -18.93
N ASP A 243 27.42 5.73 -19.51
CA ASP A 243 27.54 5.51 -20.96
C ASP A 243 26.71 4.34 -21.50
N PHE A 244 25.96 3.61 -20.64
CA PHE A 244 25.25 2.39 -21.06
C PHE A 244 23.79 2.69 -21.38
N PRO A 245 23.34 2.44 -22.63
CA PRO A 245 21.98 2.73 -23.05
C PRO A 245 20.97 1.79 -22.39
N VAL A 246 19.81 2.35 -22.05
CA VAL A 246 18.58 1.63 -21.67
C VAL A 246 17.65 1.67 -22.87
N ILE A 247 17.47 0.54 -23.52
CA ILE A 247 16.81 0.41 -24.82
C ILE A 247 15.38 -0.10 -24.62
N ALA A 248 14.44 0.47 -25.37
CA ALA A 248 13.08 -0.03 -25.50
C ALA A 248 13.06 -1.37 -26.25
N LYS A 249 12.54 -2.41 -25.65
CA LYS A 249 12.38 -3.72 -26.26
C LYS A 249 11.08 -3.89 -27.05
N ILE A 250 10.16 -2.94 -26.89
CA ILE A 250 8.86 -2.89 -27.57
C ILE A 250 8.54 -1.46 -27.94
N SER A 251 7.69 -1.28 -28.94
CA SER A 251 7.10 0.03 -29.24
C SER A 251 5.97 0.37 -28.29
N GLY A 252 5.80 1.66 -27.95
CA GLY A 252 4.71 2.09 -27.06
C GLY A 252 4.92 3.51 -26.49
N ILE A 253 4.29 3.76 -25.36
CA ILE A 253 4.46 5.03 -24.61
C ILE A 253 5.34 4.75 -23.38
N VAL A 254 6.31 5.62 -23.12
CA VAL A 254 7.07 5.63 -21.86
C VAL A 254 6.10 5.95 -20.72
N ARG A 255 5.67 4.91 -20.00
CA ARG A 255 4.63 5.03 -18.98
C ARG A 255 5.20 5.41 -17.62
N GLY A 256 6.44 5.06 -17.40
CA GLY A 256 7.15 5.36 -16.17
C GLY A 256 8.66 5.38 -16.41
N LEU A 257 9.34 6.25 -15.67
CA LEU A 257 10.78 6.44 -15.78
C LEU A 257 11.30 7.01 -14.47
N LEU A 258 12.44 6.52 -13.99
CA LEU A 258 13.09 7.09 -12.81
C LEU A 258 13.48 8.55 -13.04
N ARG A 259 13.66 9.27 -11.94
CA ARG A 259 14.19 10.64 -11.94
C ARG A 259 15.66 10.63 -12.37
N GLU A 260 16.07 11.70 -13.01
CA GLU A 260 17.47 11.96 -13.36
C GLU A 260 18.36 12.01 -12.10
N GLY A 261 19.62 11.61 -12.25
CA GLY A 261 20.63 11.65 -11.19
C GLY A 261 20.55 10.51 -10.18
N VAL A 262 19.60 9.58 -10.31
CA VAL A 262 19.47 8.43 -9.42
C VAL A 262 20.61 7.45 -9.69
N GLU A 263 21.32 7.01 -8.64
CA GLU A 263 22.25 5.89 -8.73
C GLU A 263 21.51 4.59 -8.92
N VAL A 264 21.79 3.88 -10.02
CA VAL A 264 21.13 2.62 -10.38
C VAL A 264 22.10 1.44 -10.34
N LYS A 265 21.57 0.25 -10.03
CA LYS A 265 22.33 -1.01 -10.01
C LYS A 265 22.02 -1.82 -11.26
N LYS A 266 22.93 -2.75 -11.63
CA LYS A 266 22.69 -3.73 -12.71
C LYS A 266 21.35 -4.47 -12.47
N GLY A 267 20.53 -4.55 -13.51
CA GLY A 267 19.23 -5.23 -13.49
C GLY A 267 18.11 -4.43 -12.82
N MET A 268 18.38 -3.24 -12.28
CA MET A 268 17.37 -2.40 -11.64
C MET A 268 16.33 -1.98 -12.65
N LYS A 269 15.05 -2.06 -12.25
CA LYS A 269 13.93 -1.51 -13.02
C LYS A 269 14.01 0.01 -12.97
N VAL A 270 14.10 0.65 -14.14
CA VAL A 270 14.22 2.11 -14.27
C VAL A 270 13.07 2.74 -15.04
N GLY A 271 12.22 1.93 -15.66
CA GLY A 271 11.06 2.42 -16.38
C GLY A 271 10.14 1.31 -16.85
N ASP A 272 9.06 1.69 -17.51
CA ASP A 272 8.21 0.76 -18.24
C ASP A 272 7.53 1.43 -19.45
N ILE A 273 7.26 0.63 -20.48
CA ILE A 273 6.58 1.02 -21.71
C ILE A 273 5.19 0.42 -21.71
N ASP A 274 4.19 1.21 -22.09
CA ASP A 274 2.82 0.77 -22.29
C ASP A 274 2.56 0.56 -23.79
N PRO A 275 2.42 -0.71 -24.27
CA PRO A 275 2.21 -1.02 -25.69
C PRO A 275 0.85 -0.55 -26.20
N ARG A 276 -0.12 -0.29 -25.32
CA ARG A 276 -1.46 0.18 -25.71
C ARG A 276 -1.47 1.58 -26.31
N GLY A 277 -0.37 2.33 -26.17
CA GLY A 277 -0.20 3.64 -26.81
C GLY A 277 -1.07 4.78 -26.25
N LYS A 278 -1.72 4.58 -25.10
CA LYS A 278 -2.62 5.57 -24.47
C LYS A 278 -1.83 6.49 -23.52
N LYS A 279 -1.46 7.68 -23.98
CA LYS A 279 -0.70 8.67 -23.19
C LYS A 279 -1.37 9.00 -21.85
N GLN A 280 -2.70 9.11 -21.80
CA GLN A 280 -3.45 9.38 -20.57
C GLN A 280 -3.21 8.36 -19.45
N SER A 281 -2.90 7.10 -19.79
CA SER A 281 -2.57 6.07 -18.81
C SER A 281 -1.30 6.35 -18.00
N CYS A 282 -0.44 7.29 -18.45
CA CYS A 282 0.75 7.72 -17.72
C CYS A 282 0.38 8.57 -16.49
N PHE A 283 -0.70 9.33 -16.58
CA PHE A 283 -1.10 10.37 -15.63
C PHE A 283 -2.33 9.97 -14.80
N THR A 284 -2.75 8.72 -14.89
CA THR A 284 -3.90 8.22 -14.14
C THR A 284 -3.53 7.04 -13.25
N ILE A 285 -4.20 6.97 -12.09
CA ILE A 285 -4.09 5.86 -11.15
C ILE A 285 -4.50 4.57 -11.86
N SER A 286 -3.68 3.52 -11.76
CA SER A 286 -3.93 2.26 -12.44
C SER A 286 -5.11 1.49 -11.83
N ASP A 287 -5.69 0.58 -12.65
CA ASP A 287 -6.67 -0.42 -12.22
C ASP A 287 -6.19 -1.20 -10.99
N LYS A 288 -4.91 -1.62 -11.01
CA LYS A 288 -4.26 -2.31 -9.90
C LYS A 288 -4.26 -1.47 -8.62
N SER A 289 -3.82 -0.20 -8.70
CA SER A 289 -3.78 0.70 -7.54
C SER A 289 -5.18 1.00 -7.01
N ARG A 290 -6.18 1.11 -7.89
CA ARG A 290 -7.58 1.31 -7.49
C ARG A 290 -8.16 0.09 -6.78
N ALA A 291 -7.89 -1.13 -7.27
CA ALA A 291 -8.34 -2.37 -6.63
C ALA A 291 -7.72 -2.52 -5.23
N ILE A 292 -6.40 -2.31 -5.11
CA ILE A 292 -5.69 -2.38 -3.82
C ILE A 292 -6.24 -1.31 -2.84
N GLY A 293 -6.45 -0.08 -3.31
CA GLY A 293 -7.07 0.98 -2.49
C GLY A 293 -8.47 0.61 -2.02
N GLY A 294 -9.23 -0.13 -2.84
CA GLY A 294 -10.54 -0.70 -2.46
C GLY A 294 -10.40 -1.72 -1.33
N GLY A 295 -9.44 -2.65 -1.44
CA GLY A 295 -9.19 -3.66 -0.41
C GLY A 295 -8.71 -3.06 0.92
N VAL A 296 -7.90 -2.01 0.89
CA VAL A 296 -7.52 -1.29 2.12
C VAL A 296 -8.72 -0.60 2.76
N LEU A 297 -9.57 0.05 1.97
CA LEU A 297 -10.81 0.67 2.47
C LEU A 297 -11.74 -0.40 3.08
N GLU A 298 -11.91 -1.54 2.42
CA GLU A 298 -12.67 -2.67 2.95
C GLU A 298 -12.13 -3.14 4.29
N ALA A 299 -10.80 -3.33 4.42
CA ALA A 299 -10.15 -3.75 5.66
C ALA A 299 -10.39 -2.77 6.82
N ILE A 300 -10.36 -1.47 6.55
CA ILE A 300 -10.66 -0.43 7.54
C ILE A 300 -12.12 -0.51 7.98
N LEU A 301 -13.05 -0.54 7.03
CA LEU A 301 -14.48 -0.62 7.32
C LEU A 301 -14.85 -1.92 8.02
N TYR A 302 -14.29 -3.05 7.61
CA TYR A 302 -14.46 -4.34 8.27
C TYR A 302 -14.06 -4.29 9.75
N THR A 303 -12.97 -3.56 10.06
CA THR A 303 -12.44 -3.50 11.43
C THR A 303 -13.18 -2.49 12.32
N PHE A 304 -13.54 -1.32 11.79
CA PHE A 304 -14.06 -0.21 12.59
C PHE A 304 -15.57 -0.01 12.48
N ASN A 305 -16.23 -0.56 11.45
CA ASN A 305 -17.67 -0.40 11.25
C ASN A 305 -18.49 -1.66 11.64
N GLY A 306 -17.81 -2.73 12.07
CA GLY A 306 -18.42 -4.00 12.46
C GLY A 306 -18.89 -4.07 13.93
#